data_a60d5d428c462c9c2fc130609f5a8f94
#
_entry.id   a60d5d428c462c9c2fc130609f5a8f94
#
_cell.length_a   1.000
_cell.length_b   1.000
_cell.length_c   1.000
_cell.angle_alpha   90.00
_cell.angle_beta   90.00
_cell.angle_gamma   90.00
#
_symmetry.space_group_name_H-M   'P 1'
#
loop_
_entity.id
_entity.type
_entity.pdbx_description
1 polymer ?
#
loop_
_entity_poly.entity_id
_entity_poly.type
_entity_poly.pdbx_seq_one_letter_code
_entity_poly.pdbx_strand_id
1 'polypeptide(L)' 'MEFSQRLKDLREDRDLSQEDVAKILGTSQSYYAQYENGKRELPFSRAIELAKFYNVSLDYIAGIISTPQRLDRKK' A
#
# COMPACT_ATOMS: atom_id res chain seq x y z
N MET A 1 2.56 -10.76 -8.80
CA MET A 1 3.29 -10.17 -7.65
C MET A 1 2.36 -10.08 -6.46
N GLU A 2 2.87 -10.45 -5.32
CA GLU A 2 2.08 -10.40 -4.11
C GLU A 2 1.90 -8.97 -3.63
N PHE A 3 0.78 -8.72 -2.98
CA PHE A 3 0.52 -7.37 -2.49
C PHE A 3 1.55 -6.94 -1.44
N SER A 4 2.10 -7.88 -0.68
CA SER A 4 3.07 -7.52 0.35
C SER A 4 4.32 -6.89 -0.26
N GLN A 5 4.81 -7.46 -1.36
CA GLN A 5 5.96 -6.87 -2.04
C GLN A 5 5.60 -5.55 -2.68
N ARG A 6 4.38 -5.44 -3.21
CA ARG A 6 3.93 -4.19 -3.82
C ARG A 6 3.86 -3.07 -2.80
N LEU A 7 3.41 -3.38 -1.59
CA LEU A 7 3.36 -2.38 -0.52
C LEU A 7 4.75 -1.85 -0.20
N LYS A 8 5.71 -2.74 -0.11
CA LYS A 8 7.08 -2.34 0.18
C LYS A 8 7.65 -1.48 -0.94
N ASP A 9 7.39 -1.89 -2.18
CA ASP A 9 7.88 -1.13 -3.33
C ASP A 9 7.31 0.27 -3.36
N LEU A 10 6.01 0.41 -3.13
CA LEU A 10 5.37 1.73 -3.12
C LEU A 10 5.95 2.62 -2.04
N ARG A 11 6.17 2.04 -0.86
CA ARG A 11 6.72 2.80 0.25
C ARG A 11 8.13 3.27 -0.04
N GLU A 12 8.96 2.36 -0.53
CA GLU A 12 10.37 2.68 -0.79
C GLU A 12 10.51 3.66 -1.94
N ASP A 13 9.64 3.58 -2.93
CA ASP A 13 9.67 4.52 -4.05
C ASP A 13 9.45 5.95 -3.59
N ARG A 14 8.82 6.15 -2.45
CA ARG A 14 8.54 7.47 -1.92
C ARG A 14 9.41 7.81 -0.72
N ASP A 15 10.44 7.01 -0.49
CA ASP A 15 11.38 7.24 0.61
C ASP A 15 10.70 7.32 1.96
N LEU A 16 9.69 6.48 2.16
CA LEU A 16 8.97 6.43 3.43
C LEU A 16 9.45 5.25 4.26
N SER A 17 9.44 5.42 5.57
CA SER A 17 9.71 4.33 6.49
C SER A 17 8.43 3.56 6.76
N GLN A 18 8.57 2.37 7.33
CA GLN A 18 7.40 1.61 7.76
C GLN A 18 6.62 2.39 8.82
N GLU A 19 7.33 3.11 9.66
CA GLU A 19 6.68 3.91 10.71
C GLU A 19 5.84 5.04 10.09
N ASP A 20 6.35 5.65 9.03
CA ASP A 20 5.61 6.71 8.36
C ASP A 20 4.27 6.20 7.84
N VAL A 21 4.28 5.05 7.18
CA VAL A 21 3.05 4.50 6.63
C VAL A 21 2.14 3.99 7.74
N ALA A 22 2.72 3.42 8.78
CA ALA A 22 1.91 2.97 9.92
C ALA A 22 1.13 4.14 10.53
N LYS A 23 1.75 5.31 10.62
CA LYS A 23 1.06 6.49 11.14
C LYS A 23 -0.10 6.90 10.26
N ILE A 24 0.08 6.81 8.96
CA ILE A 24 -0.98 7.14 8.02
C ILE A 24 -2.18 6.22 8.23
N LEU A 25 -1.91 4.95 8.51
CA LEU A 25 -2.96 3.97 8.71
C LEU A 25 -3.49 3.94 10.14
N GLY A 26 -2.85 4.66 11.06
CA GLY A 26 -3.29 4.68 12.45
C GLY A 26 -2.94 3.41 13.20
N THR A 27 -1.82 2.80 12.88
CA THR A 27 -1.40 1.56 13.53
C THR A 27 0.08 1.66 13.91
N SER A 28 0.60 0.60 14.54
CA SER A 28 2.00 0.59 14.94
C SER A 28 2.87 0.14 13.79
N GLN A 29 4.16 0.48 13.89
CA GLN A 29 5.11 0.09 12.87
C GLN A 29 5.21 -1.43 12.78
N SER A 30 5.26 -2.11 13.93
CA SER A 30 5.39 -3.55 13.91
C SER A 30 4.14 -4.24 13.35
N TYR A 31 2.97 -3.66 13.57
CA TYR A 31 1.75 -4.22 12.99
C TYR A 31 1.77 -4.04 11.47
N TYR A 32 2.13 -2.85 11.01
CA TYR A 32 2.19 -2.60 9.58
C TYR A 32 3.21 -3.50 8.90
N ALA A 33 4.34 -3.75 9.57
CA ALA A 33 5.38 -4.59 8.99
C ALA A 33 4.87 -5.99 8.65
N GLN A 34 3.86 -6.47 9.37
CA GLN A 34 3.30 -7.78 9.09
C GLN A 34 2.62 -7.82 7.72
N TYR A 35 2.08 -6.70 7.27
CA TYR A 35 1.52 -6.64 5.92
C TYR A 35 2.61 -6.80 4.88
N GLU A 36 3.74 -6.12 5.07
CA GLU A 36 4.84 -6.19 4.10
C GLU A 36 5.55 -7.53 4.14
N ASN A 37 5.49 -8.22 5.27
CA ASN A 37 6.11 -9.54 5.40
C ASN A 37 5.20 -10.67 4.95
N GLY A 38 3.97 -10.36 4.59
CA GLY A 38 3.02 -11.38 4.16
C GLY A 38 2.44 -12.20 5.29
N LYS A 39 2.65 -11.77 6.54
CA LYS A 39 2.16 -12.52 7.70
C LYS A 39 0.71 -12.17 8.03
N ARG A 40 0.19 -11.10 7.49
CA ARG A 40 -1.17 -10.67 7.77
C ARG A 40 -1.76 -10.07 6.52
N GLU A 41 -3.01 -10.39 6.25
CA GLU A 41 -3.70 -9.85 5.10
C GLU A 41 -4.06 -8.39 5.35
N LEU A 42 -3.94 -7.58 4.30
CA LEU A 42 -4.28 -6.17 4.38
C LEU A 42 -5.80 -6.01 4.32
N PRO A 43 -6.42 -5.42 5.34
CA PRO A 43 -7.87 -5.20 5.28
C PRO A 43 -8.23 -4.29 4.12
N PHE A 44 -9.42 -4.50 3.58
CA PHE A 44 -9.86 -3.74 2.43
C PHE A 44 -9.88 -2.24 2.71
N SER A 45 -10.31 -1.86 3.92
CA SER A 45 -10.36 -0.45 4.29
C SER A 45 -8.96 0.18 4.28
N ARG A 46 -7.95 -0.57 4.73
CA ARG A 46 -6.58 -0.05 4.70
C ARG A 46 -6.02 -0.03 3.30
N ALA A 47 -6.42 -0.98 2.47
CA ALA A 47 -6.02 -0.97 1.07
C ALA A 47 -6.55 0.29 0.38
N ILE A 48 -7.80 0.67 0.69
CA ILE A 48 -8.38 1.88 0.11
C ILE A 48 -7.60 3.11 0.57
N GLU A 49 -7.25 3.17 1.85
CA GLU A 49 -6.47 4.31 2.36
C GLU A 49 -5.13 4.43 1.66
N LEU A 50 -4.46 3.30 1.46
CA LEU A 50 -3.16 3.32 0.79
C LEU A 50 -3.31 3.67 -0.68
N ALA A 51 -4.35 3.18 -1.33
CA ALA A 51 -4.59 3.53 -2.72
C ALA A 51 -4.75 5.04 -2.87
N LYS A 52 -5.49 5.65 -1.96
CA LYS A 52 -5.68 7.10 -2.00
C LYS A 52 -4.38 7.83 -1.69
N PHE A 53 -3.65 7.36 -0.70
CA PHE A 53 -2.40 8.01 -0.30
C PHE A 53 -1.37 7.96 -1.42
N TYR A 54 -1.22 6.80 -2.05
CA TYR A 54 -0.25 6.64 -3.13
C TYR A 54 -0.79 7.08 -4.48
N ASN A 55 -2.09 7.36 -4.54
CA ASN A 55 -2.76 7.75 -5.79
C ASN A 55 -2.61 6.69 -6.86
N VAL A 56 -2.87 5.45 -6.48
CA VAL A 56 -2.84 4.31 -7.40
C VAL A 56 -4.13 3.52 -7.22
N SER A 57 -4.41 2.66 -8.18
CA SER A 57 -5.62 1.85 -8.12
C SER A 57 -5.48 0.71 -7.12
N LEU A 58 -6.63 0.22 -6.66
CA LEU A 58 -6.63 -0.97 -5.82
C LEU A 58 -6.10 -2.18 -6.58
N ASP A 59 -6.36 -2.24 -7.88
CA ASP A 59 -5.85 -3.34 -8.68
C ASP A 59 -4.33 -3.39 -8.66
N TYR A 60 -3.71 -2.22 -8.70
CA TYR A 60 -2.26 -2.16 -8.63
C TYR A 60 -1.75 -2.60 -7.25
N ILE A 61 -2.41 -2.14 -6.20
CA ILE A 61 -2.01 -2.54 -4.84
C ILE A 61 -2.15 -4.04 -4.65
N ALA A 62 -3.23 -4.60 -5.19
CA ALA A 62 -3.48 -6.03 -5.06
C ALA A 62 -2.55 -6.89 -5.92
N GLY A 63 -1.82 -6.26 -6.85
CA GLY A 63 -0.91 -7.00 -7.71
C GLY A 63 -1.58 -7.59 -8.94
N ILE A 64 -2.82 -7.19 -9.21
CA ILE A 64 -3.54 -7.72 -10.37
C ILE A 64 -3.00 -7.14 -11.67
N ILE A 65 -2.61 -5.88 -11.63
CA ILE A 65 -2.01 -5.23 -12.79
C ILE A 65 -0.61 -4.76 -12.41
N SER A 66 0.26 -4.60 -13.40
CA SER A 66 1.65 -4.22 -13.14
C SER A 66 1.92 -2.75 -13.37
N THR A 67 0.97 -2.01 -13.92
CA THR A 67 1.14 -0.59 -14.19
C THR A 67 0.24 0.20 -13.26
N PRO A 68 0.79 1.16 -12.48
CA PRO A 68 -0.05 1.95 -11.60
C PRO A 68 -0.99 2.83 -12.40
N GLN A 69 -2.25 2.87 -11.98
CA GLN A 69 -3.24 3.75 -12.57
C GLN A 69 -3.65 4.76 -11.51
N ARG A 70 -3.74 6.01 -11.91
CA ARG A 70 -4.05 7.07 -10.99
C ARG A 70 -5.54 7.07 -10.68
N LEU A 71 -5.86 7.43 -9.44
CA LEU A 71 -7.24 7.49 -9.02
C LEU A 71 -7.93 8.75 -9.54
N ASP A 72 -7.18 9.85 -9.62
CA ASP A 72 -7.73 11.13 -9.99
C ASP A 72 -7.68 11.34 -11.50
N ARG A 73 -8.25 10.39 -12.21
CA ARG A 73 -8.23 10.48 -13.68
C ARG A 73 -9.03 11.65 -14.18
N LYS A 74 -8.47 12.27 -15.18
CA LYS A 74 -9.19 13.33 -15.88
C LYS A 74 -10.09 12.75 -16.94
N LYS A 75 -11.17 13.37 -17.15
CA LYS A 75 -12.11 12.94 -18.18
C LYS A 75 -11.87 13.66 -19.45
#